data_1d79ca793d6b57d48b601c7d557ea801
#
_entry.id   1d79ca793d6b57d48b601c7d557ea801
#
_cell.length_a   1.000
_cell.length_b   1.000
_cell.length_c   1.000
_cell.angle_alpha   90.00
_cell.angle_beta   90.00
_cell.angle_gamma   90.00
#
_symmetry.space_group_name_H-M   'P 1'
#
loop_
_entity.id
_entity.type
_entity.pdbx_description
1 polymer ?
#
loop_
_entity_poly.entity_id
_entity_poly.type
_entity_poly.pdbx_seq_one_letter_code
_entity_poly.pdbx_strand_id
1 'polypeptide(L)'
;MVRVKAGTVTRRRHKKIISQTKGFFGTRRKLFRRANEAWMKSMAYAYRDRRNRKRDMRRLWIIRINAAARNNGVSYSRLINGLKMANIAIDRKMLADLAVNNPSAFAAVVQTARESSQAQA
;
A
#
# COMPACT_ATOMS: atom_id res chain seq x y z
N MET A 1 33.51 -47.88 9.61
CA MET A 1 32.70 -46.88 8.92
C MET A 1 32.66 -45.59 9.73
N VAL A 2 33.05 -44.46 9.11
CA VAL A 2 32.93 -43.14 9.77
C VAL A 2 31.49 -42.70 9.75
N ARG A 3 30.88 -42.49 10.94
CA ARG A 3 29.51 -42.02 11.09
C ARG A 3 29.49 -40.51 10.93
N VAL A 4 28.80 -39.98 9.91
CA VAL A 4 28.59 -38.54 9.73
C VAL A 4 27.61 -38.03 10.78
N LYS A 5 28.02 -37.01 11.56
CA LYS A 5 27.17 -36.33 12.55
C LYS A 5 26.76 -34.95 12.02
N ALA A 6 25.49 -34.79 11.69
CA ALA A 6 24.98 -33.54 11.13
C ALA A 6 24.49 -32.50 12.18
N GLY A 7 24.80 -32.71 13.46
CA GLY A 7 24.28 -31.88 14.57
C GLY A 7 24.58 -30.39 14.46
N THR A 8 25.78 -30.02 14.06
CA THR A 8 26.20 -28.60 13.90
C THR A 8 25.40 -27.90 12.81
N VAL A 9 25.23 -28.56 11.66
CA VAL A 9 24.49 -28.01 10.52
C VAL A 9 23.00 -27.85 10.86
N THR A 10 22.39 -28.90 11.47
CA THR A 10 21.00 -28.88 11.91
C THR A 10 20.77 -27.76 12.93
N ARG A 11 21.65 -27.62 13.92
CA ARG A 11 21.55 -26.55 14.93
C ARG A 11 21.63 -25.15 14.31
N ARG A 12 22.50 -24.95 13.30
CA ARG A 12 22.60 -23.68 12.57
C ARG A 12 21.31 -23.35 11.81
N ARG A 13 20.73 -24.34 11.11
CA ARG A 13 19.44 -24.19 10.40
C ARG A 13 18.31 -23.84 11.38
N HIS A 14 18.20 -24.54 12.51
CA HIS A 14 17.21 -24.25 13.53
C HIS A 14 17.36 -22.86 14.13
N LYS A 15 18.59 -22.46 14.49
CA LYS A 15 18.86 -21.12 15.01
C LYS A 15 18.47 -20.02 14.01
N LYS A 16 18.71 -20.22 12.72
CA LYS A 16 18.32 -19.26 11.67
C LYS A 16 16.81 -18.98 11.70
N ILE A 17 15.98 -20.02 11.75
CA ILE A 17 14.51 -19.86 11.81
C ILE A 17 14.07 -19.26 13.14
N ILE A 18 14.60 -19.75 14.27
CA ILE A 18 14.24 -19.24 15.60
C ILE A 18 14.61 -17.75 15.74
N SER A 19 15.71 -17.30 15.13
CA SER A 19 16.10 -15.89 15.15
C SER A 19 15.11 -15.00 14.41
N GLN A 20 14.49 -15.49 13.33
CA GLN A 20 13.45 -14.77 12.55
C GLN A 20 12.10 -14.70 13.28
N THR A 21 11.87 -15.58 14.25
CA THR A 21 10.62 -15.63 15.02
C THR A 21 10.73 -15.03 16.42
N LYS A 22 11.78 -14.25 16.68
CA LYS A 22 11.89 -13.49 17.93
C LYS A 22 10.68 -12.59 18.13
N GLY A 23 10.14 -12.58 19.33
CA GLY A 23 8.94 -11.81 19.66
C GLY A 23 7.60 -12.49 19.34
N PHE A 24 7.59 -13.64 18.66
CA PHE A 24 6.36 -14.36 18.38
C PHE A 24 5.76 -14.95 19.67
N PHE A 25 4.44 -14.96 19.76
CA PHE A 25 3.70 -15.40 20.93
C PHE A 25 3.94 -16.88 21.26
N GLY A 26 4.14 -17.16 22.55
CA GLY A 26 4.22 -18.50 23.11
C GLY A 26 5.40 -19.34 22.59
N THR A 27 5.15 -20.58 22.24
CA THR A 27 6.16 -21.54 21.79
C THR A 27 6.68 -21.29 20.36
N ARG A 28 6.01 -20.44 19.57
CA ARG A 28 6.40 -20.07 18.20
C ARG A 28 7.77 -19.40 18.12
N ARG A 29 8.28 -18.83 19.20
CA ARG A 29 9.62 -18.23 19.30
C ARG A 29 10.70 -19.19 19.76
N LYS A 30 10.35 -20.38 20.28
CA LYS A 30 11.30 -21.30 20.95
C LYS A 30 11.40 -22.66 20.25
N LEU A 31 10.28 -23.25 19.84
CA LEU A 31 10.24 -24.58 19.23
C LEU A 31 10.34 -24.47 17.72
N PHE A 32 11.36 -25.11 17.14
CA PHE A 32 11.65 -25.02 15.71
C PHE A 32 10.46 -25.32 14.81
N ARG A 33 9.74 -26.41 15.03
CA ARG A 33 8.59 -26.81 14.19
C ARG A 33 7.52 -25.69 14.18
N ARG A 34 7.13 -25.20 15.35
CA ARG A 34 6.13 -24.14 15.51
C ARG A 34 6.63 -22.79 15.00
N ALA A 35 7.92 -22.52 15.19
CA ALA A 35 8.57 -21.34 14.65
C ALA A 35 8.56 -21.34 13.12
N ASN A 36 8.91 -22.46 12.50
CA ASN A 36 8.96 -22.58 11.04
C ASN A 36 7.57 -22.41 10.40
N GLU A 37 6.53 -23.06 10.94
CA GLU A 37 5.15 -22.90 10.48
C GLU A 37 4.69 -21.42 10.57
N ALA A 38 4.94 -20.78 11.70
CA ALA A 38 4.57 -19.39 11.92
C ALA A 38 5.36 -18.42 11.02
N TRP A 39 6.64 -18.70 10.80
CA TRP A 39 7.51 -17.92 9.92
C TRP A 39 7.05 -18.00 8.46
N MET A 40 6.79 -19.20 7.96
CA MET A 40 6.28 -19.37 6.59
C MET A 40 4.95 -18.62 6.38
N LYS A 41 4.04 -18.72 7.35
CA LYS A 41 2.76 -18.00 7.31
C LYS A 41 2.95 -16.48 7.32
N SER A 42 3.86 -15.98 8.17
CA SER A 42 4.22 -14.56 8.22
C SER A 42 4.77 -14.04 6.89
N MET A 43 5.65 -14.80 6.24
CA MET A 43 6.19 -14.43 4.93
C MET A 43 5.13 -14.42 3.83
N ALA A 44 4.24 -15.40 3.83
CA ALA A 44 3.10 -15.45 2.89
C ALA A 44 2.18 -14.25 3.06
N TYR A 45 1.86 -13.89 4.32
CA TYR A 45 1.05 -12.70 4.60
C TYR A 45 1.76 -11.40 4.23
N ALA A 46 3.05 -11.27 4.53
CA ALA A 46 3.83 -10.11 4.14
C ALA A 46 3.84 -9.91 2.60
N TYR A 47 3.94 -10.99 1.83
CA TYR A 47 3.83 -10.92 0.36
C TYR A 47 2.45 -10.43 -0.09
N ARG A 48 1.38 -11.04 0.43
CA ARG A 48 -0.01 -10.65 0.13
C ARG A 48 -0.27 -9.18 0.50
N ASP A 49 0.13 -8.78 1.70
CA ASP A 49 -0.22 -7.48 2.27
C ASP A 49 0.57 -6.33 1.65
N ARG A 50 1.79 -6.57 1.14
CA ARG A 50 2.47 -5.59 0.28
C ARG A 50 1.66 -5.23 -0.97
N ARG A 51 0.92 -6.18 -1.54
CA ARG A 51 0.02 -5.93 -2.69
C ARG A 51 -1.27 -5.24 -2.26
N ASN A 52 -1.85 -5.67 -1.14
CA ASN A 52 -3.06 -5.05 -0.58
C ASN A 52 -2.81 -3.60 -0.21
N ARG A 53 -1.69 -3.28 0.44
CA ARG A 53 -1.33 -1.91 0.83
C ARG A 53 -1.40 -0.92 -0.34
N LYS A 54 -0.92 -1.32 -1.52
CA LYS A 54 -1.00 -0.47 -2.72
C LYS A 54 -2.45 -0.19 -3.13
N ARG A 55 -3.32 -1.19 -3.06
CA ARG A 55 -4.75 -1.06 -3.37
C ARG A 55 -5.46 -0.20 -2.33
N ASP A 56 -5.16 -0.39 -1.07
CA ASP A 56 -5.79 0.33 0.04
C ASP A 56 -5.40 1.82 0.03
N MET A 57 -4.13 2.12 -0.21
CA MET A 57 -3.68 3.50 -0.39
C MET A 57 -4.37 4.18 -1.58
N ARG A 58 -4.48 3.49 -2.72
CA ARG A 58 -5.19 4.02 -3.89
C ARG A 58 -6.67 4.30 -3.58
N ARG A 59 -7.35 3.40 -2.85
CA ARG A 59 -8.74 3.62 -2.41
C ARG A 59 -8.86 4.85 -1.51
N LEU A 60 -7.96 4.97 -0.54
CA LEU A 60 -7.92 6.12 0.36
C LEU A 60 -7.74 7.45 -0.39
N TRP A 61 -6.82 7.50 -1.36
CA TRP A 61 -6.63 8.70 -2.19
C TRP A 61 -7.89 9.04 -2.98
N ILE A 62 -8.54 8.05 -3.59
CA ILE A 62 -9.78 8.26 -4.35
C ILE A 62 -10.89 8.81 -3.43
N ILE A 63 -11.01 8.30 -2.21
CA ILE A 63 -12.01 8.79 -1.24
C ILE A 63 -11.74 10.27 -0.90
N ARG A 64 -10.50 10.64 -0.61
CA ARG A 64 -10.10 12.01 -0.29
C ARG A 64 -10.36 12.98 -1.46
N ILE A 65 -9.94 12.61 -2.66
CA ILE A 65 -10.17 13.40 -3.87
C ILE A 65 -11.66 13.56 -4.15
N ASN A 66 -12.45 12.49 -4.01
CA ASN A 66 -13.89 12.53 -4.26
C ASN A 66 -14.62 13.46 -3.26
N ALA A 67 -14.24 13.40 -1.98
CA ALA A 67 -14.80 14.31 -0.98
C ALA A 67 -14.49 15.78 -1.31
N ALA A 68 -13.24 16.10 -1.59
CA ALA A 68 -12.82 17.45 -1.96
C ALA A 68 -13.44 17.92 -3.30
N ALA A 69 -13.54 17.05 -4.29
CA ALA A 69 -14.20 17.36 -5.55
C ALA A 69 -15.68 17.71 -5.36
N ARG A 70 -16.41 16.94 -4.54
CA ARG A 70 -17.82 17.22 -4.20
C ARG A 70 -18.00 18.55 -3.49
N ASN A 71 -17.09 18.91 -2.57
CA ASN A 71 -17.09 20.22 -1.92
C ASN A 71 -16.95 21.37 -2.94
N ASN A 72 -16.27 21.12 -4.07
CA ASN A 72 -16.15 22.04 -5.20
C ASN A 72 -17.23 21.84 -6.29
N GLY A 73 -18.30 21.07 -6.01
CA GLY A 73 -19.45 20.88 -6.91
C GLY A 73 -19.16 19.97 -8.13
N VAL A 74 -18.12 19.12 -8.09
CA VAL A 74 -17.72 18.22 -9.19
C VAL A 74 -17.65 16.79 -8.70
N SER A 75 -18.12 15.82 -9.52
CA SER A 75 -17.91 14.41 -9.22
C SER A 75 -16.46 13.98 -9.56
N TYR A 76 -15.97 12.93 -8.87
CA TYR A 76 -14.65 12.37 -9.13
C TYR A 76 -14.40 12.01 -10.60
N SER A 77 -15.42 11.40 -11.26
CA SER A 77 -15.30 10.99 -12.66
C SER A 77 -15.12 12.18 -13.60
N ARG A 78 -15.91 13.24 -13.40
CA ARG A 78 -15.82 14.48 -14.16
C ARG A 78 -14.49 15.18 -13.94
N LEU A 79 -14.01 15.24 -12.70
CA LEU A 79 -12.68 15.80 -12.38
C LEU A 79 -11.56 15.06 -13.12
N ILE A 80 -11.53 13.74 -13.03
CA ILE A 80 -10.48 12.94 -13.68
C ILE A 80 -10.56 13.05 -15.21
N ASN A 81 -11.77 13.12 -15.77
CA ASN A 81 -11.93 13.34 -17.20
C ASN A 81 -11.42 14.74 -17.61
N GLY A 82 -11.81 15.79 -16.89
CA GLY A 82 -11.34 17.16 -17.17
C GLY A 82 -9.82 17.29 -17.06
N LEU A 83 -9.19 16.65 -16.09
CA LEU A 83 -7.72 16.62 -15.97
C LEU A 83 -7.04 15.93 -17.16
N LYS A 84 -7.65 14.86 -17.69
CA LYS A 84 -7.15 14.19 -18.89
C LYS A 84 -7.28 15.09 -20.12
N MET A 85 -8.41 15.78 -20.29
CA MET A 85 -8.63 16.73 -21.36
C MET A 85 -7.64 17.90 -21.31
N ALA A 86 -7.35 18.40 -20.10
CA ALA A 86 -6.36 19.45 -19.86
C ALA A 86 -4.91 18.98 -20.00
N ASN A 87 -4.64 17.70 -20.29
CA ASN A 87 -3.30 17.09 -20.30
C ASN A 87 -2.52 17.30 -18.98
N ILE A 88 -3.20 17.39 -17.85
CA ILE A 88 -2.59 17.55 -16.53
C ILE A 88 -2.23 16.17 -15.96
N ALA A 89 -0.95 15.85 -15.92
CA ALA A 89 -0.41 14.58 -15.45
C ALA A 89 -0.09 14.60 -13.94
N ILE A 90 -1.11 14.80 -13.08
CA ILE A 90 -0.96 14.71 -11.63
C ILE A 90 -1.44 13.34 -11.14
N ASP A 91 -0.64 12.66 -10.32
CA ASP A 91 -1.03 11.38 -9.77
C ASP A 91 -2.06 11.52 -8.61
N ARG A 92 -2.73 10.40 -8.28
CA ARG A 92 -3.76 10.40 -7.23
C ARG A 92 -3.21 10.70 -5.84
N LYS A 93 -1.94 10.37 -5.58
CA LYS A 93 -1.28 10.65 -4.30
C LYS A 93 -1.13 12.17 -4.12
N MET A 94 -0.62 12.85 -5.14
CA MET A 94 -0.46 14.30 -5.14
C MET A 94 -1.80 15.03 -5.07
N LEU A 95 -2.80 14.58 -5.85
CA LEU A 95 -4.15 15.15 -5.77
C LEU A 95 -4.79 14.98 -4.37
N ALA A 96 -4.60 13.83 -3.74
CA ALA A 96 -5.12 13.58 -2.41
C ALA A 96 -4.39 14.41 -1.34
N ASP A 97 -3.11 14.67 -1.54
CA ASP A 97 -2.30 15.54 -0.67
C ASP A 97 -2.76 16.99 -0.79
N LEU A 98 -2.91 17.52 -2.00
CA LEU A 98 -3.48 18.84 -2.26
C LEU A 98 -4.87 19.00 -1.65
N ALA A 99 -5.72 17.99 -1.77
CA ALA A 99 -7.08 18.01 -1.25
C ALA A 99 -7.16 18.18 0.27
N VAL A 100 -6.15 17.69 1.01
CA VAL A 100 -6.09 17.76 2.49
C VAL A 100 -5.29 18.95 2.98
N ASN A 101 -4.09 19.16 2.42
CA ASN A 101 -3.12 20.11 2.93
C ASN A 101 -3.22 21.48 2.26
N ASN A 102 -3.74 21.54 1.04
CA ASN A 102 -3.86 22.80 0.29
C ASN A 102 -5.16 22.86 -0.52
N PRO A 103 -6.33 23.09 0.14
CA PRO A 103 -7.64 23.13 -0.52
C PRO A 103 -7.77 24.21 -1.60
N SER A 104 -7.07 25.34 -1.45
CA SER A 104 -7.09 26.43 -2.45
C SER A 104 -6.41 26.01 -3.76
N ALA A 105 -5.24 25.37 -3.68
CA ALA A 105 -4.58 24.81 -4.86
C ALA A 105 -5.42 23.69 -5.51
N PHE A 106 -6.07 22.87 -4.71
CA PHE A 106 -6.98 21.85 -5.24
C PHE A 106 -8.18 22.47 -5.97
N ALA A 107 -8.75 23.55 -5.45
CA ALA A 107 -9.84 24.29 -6.12
C ALA A 107 -9.41 24.87 -7.47
N ALA A 108 -8.20 25.42 -7.58
CA ALA A 108 -7.64 25.87 -8.85
C ALA A 108 -7.53 24.72 -9.88
N VAL A 109 -7.04 23.56 -9.45
CA VAL A 109 -6.98 22.36 -10.29
C VAL A 109 -8.36 21.91 -10.75
N VAL A 110 -9.38 21.97 -9.88
CA VAL A 110 -10.77 21.65 -10.24
C VAL A 110 -11.32 22.63 -11.27
N GLN A 111 -11.02 23.92 -11.12
CA GLN A 111 -11.46 24.96 -12.05
C GLN A 111 -10.87 24.72 -13.46
N THR A 112 -9.57 24.50 -13.57
CA THR A 112 -8.93 24.16 -14.85
C THR A 112 -9.53 22.91 -15.50
N ALA A 113 -9.83 21.89 -14.70
CA ALA A 113 -10.47 20.66 -15.19
C ALA A 113 -11.90 20.92 -15.72
N ARG A 114 -12.65 21.83 -15.10
CA ARG A 114 -14.00 22.24 -15.56
C ARG A 114 -13.94 22.98 -16.90
N GLU A 115 -13.07 23.98 -17.00
CA GLU A 115 -12.87 24.76 -18.23
C GLU A 115 -12.52 23.88 -19.43
N SER A 116 -11.60 22.95 -19.24
CA SER A 116 -11.20 22.01 -20.30
C SER A 116 -12.32 21.05 -20.72
N SER A 117 -13.20 20.66 -19.79
CA SER A 117 -14.34 19.78 -20.12
C SER A 117 -15.48 20.54 -20.81
N GLN A 118 -15.60 21.85 -20.61
CA GLN A 118 -16.60 22.70 -21.26
C GLN A 118 -16.16 23.12 -22.67
N ALA A 119 -14.86 23.30 -22.90
CA ALA A 119 -14.31 23.69 -24.19
C ALA A 119 -14.42 22.60 -25.28
N GLN A 120 -14.71 21.35 -24.89
CA GLN A 120 -14.83 20.20 -25.79
C GLN A 120 -16.26 19.61 -25.85
N ALA A 121 -17.22 20.21 -25.20
CA ALA A 121 -18.64 19.85 -25.25
C ALA A 121 -19.40 20.75 -26.24
#